data_ef03dc98944d28c97a019b597a752475
#
_entry.id   ef03dc98944d28c97a019b597a752475
#
_cell.length_a   1.000
_cell.length_b   1.000
_cell.length_c   1.000
_cell.angle_alpha   90.00
_cell.angle_beta   90.00
_cell.angle_gamma   90.00
#
_symmetry.space_group_name_H-M   'P 1'
#
loop_
_entity.id
_entity.type
_entity.pdbx_description
1 polymer ?
#
loop_
_entity_poly.entity_id
_entity_poly.type
_entity_poly.pdbx_seq_one_letter_code
_entity_poly.pdbx_strand_id
1 'polypeptide(L)'
;MKYLDYKGYTGSIEYSQEDNLLYGKVLGIRGLISYEGETGQQLEQDFKEAVDTYLNDCKATGKKPEKPFKGSFNVRISATLHQKAALLAMETKTSLNSLVEEAIRSRVTQEPV
;
A
#
# COMPACT_ATOMS: atom_id res chain seq x y z
N MET A 1 -5.40 14.96 3.90
CA MET A 1 -5.32 13.63 3.32
C MET A 1 -4.18 13.57 2.31
N LYS A 2 -3.37 12.52 2.39
CA LYS A 2 -2.13 12.45 1.61
C LYS A 2 -2.23 11.51 0.40
N TYR A 3 -3.36 10.87 0.22
CA TYR A 3 -3.52 9.84 -0.81
C TYR A 3 -4.88 9.95 -1.47
N LEU A 4 -4.96 9.43 -2.69
CA LEU A 4 -6.23 9.26 -3.39
C LEU A 4 -6.75 7.86 -3.11
N ASP A 5 -8.07 7.71 -3.13
CA ASP A 5 -8.75 6.45 -2.82
C ASP A 5 -9.87 6.20 -3.80
N TYR A 6 -9.94 5.00 -4.37
CA TYR A 6 -10.99 4.65 -5.31
C TYR A 6 -11.07 3.14 -5.47
N LYS A 7 -12.25 2.57 -5.22
CA LYS A 7 -12.52 1.12 -5.38
C LYS A 7 -11.50 0.22 -4.68
N GLY A 8 -11.04 0.64 -3.50
CA GLY A 8 -10.06 -0.12 -2.73
C GLY A 8 -8.62 0.10 -3.14
N TYR A 9 -8.37 0.94 -4.15
CA TYR A 9 -7.02 1.29 -4.58
C TYR A 9 -6.62 2.64 -4.01
N THR A 10 -5.37 2.71 -3.57
CA THR A 10 -4.80 3.92 -2.98
C THR A 10 -3.75 4.47 -3.93
N GLY A 11 -3.81 5.76 -4.21
CA GLY A 11 -2.88 6.41 -5.13
C GLY A 11 -2.07 7.49 -4.43
N SER A 12 -0.82 7.65 -4.86
CA SER A 12 0.05 8.71 -4.36
C SER A 12 -0.26 10.04 -5.02
N ILE A 13 0.18 11.13 -4.38
CA ILE A 13 0.08 12.49 -4.91
C ILE A 13 1.48 13.08 -4.85
N GLU A 14 2.04 13.37 -6.01
CA GLU A 14 3.39 13.90 -6.13
C GLU A 14 3.40 15.10 -7.08
N TYR A 15 4.38 15.95 -6.94
CA TYR A 15 4.49 17.14 -7.77
C TYR A 15 5.84 17.18 -8.47
N SER A 16 5.84 17.42 -9.76
CA SER A 16 7.04 17.66 -10.54
C SER A 16 7.15 19.14 -10.84
N GLN A 17 8.11 19.80 -10.20
CA GLN A 17 8.36 21.21 -10.42
C GLN A 17 8.85 21.45 -11.85
N GLU A 18 9.67 20.53 -12.38
CA GLU A 18 10.24 20.60 -13.71
C GLU A 18 9.16 20.60 -14.78
N ASP A 19 8.17 19.73 -14.64
CA ASP A 19 7.07 19.60 -15.60
C ASP A 19 5.85 20.42 -15.23
N ASN A 20 5.87 21.03 -14.04
CA ASN A 20 4.74 21.76 -13.46
C ASN A 20 3.47 20.89 -13.50
N LEU A 21 3.59 19.68 -13.00
CA LEU A 21 2.57 18.66 -13.13
C LEU A 21 2.42 17.87 -11.85
N LEU A 22 1.18 17.54 -11.50
CA LEU A 22 0.89 16.59 -10.44
C LEU A 22 0.87 15.20 -11.05
N TYR A 23 1.37 14.22 -10.32
CA TYR A 23 1.39 12.84 -10.80
C TYR A 23 1.34 11.88 -9.62
N GLY A 24 1.17 10.60 -9.91
CA GLY A 24 1.19 9.57 -8.89
C GLY A 24 1.09 8.19 -9.47
N LYS A 25 1.05 7.22 -8.59
CA LYS A 25 0.89 5.82 -8.96
C LYS A 25 0.05 5.10 -7.91
N VAL A 26 -0.59 4.02 -8.33
CA VAL A 26 -1.31 3.14 -7.41
C VAL A 26 -0.30 2.39 -6.54
N LEU A 27 -0.54 2.39 -5.24
CA LEU A 27 0.36 1.79 -4.26
C LEU A 27 -0.09 0.38 -3.89
N GLY A 28 0.87 -0.44 -3.43
CA GLY A 28 0.56 -1.76 -2.89
C GLY A 28 0.27 -2.84 -3.93
N ILE A 29 0.61 -2.61 -5.20
CA ILE A 29 0.48 -3.61 -6.27
C ILE A 29 1.83 -3.76 -6.98
N ARG A 30 1.99 -4.86 -7.72
CA ARG A 30 3.22 -5.10 -8.50
C ARG A 30 3.24 -4.32 -9.80
N GLY A 31 2.07 -4.23 -10.45
CA GLY A 31 1.94 -3.53 -11.72
C GLY A 31 2.13 -2.03 -11.56
N LEU A 32 2.37 -1.36 -12.66
CA LEU A 32 2.49 0.09 -12.67
C LEU A 32 1.22 0.69 -13.25
N ILE A 33 0.49 1.41 -12.41
CA ILE A 33 -0.66 2.19 -12.83
C ILE A 33 -0.36 3.63 -12.42
N SER A 34 -0.09 4.48 -13.39
CA SER A 34 0.26 5.87 -13.15
C SER A 34 -0.78 6.81 -13.76
N TYR A 35 -0.77 8.04 -13.27
CA TYR A 35 -1.73 9.05 -13.68
C TYR A 35 -1.14 10.43 -13.42
N GLU A 36 -1.71 11.45 -14.05
CA GLU A 36 -1.21 12.79 -13.92
C GLU A 36 -2.32 13.83 -14.14
N GLY A 37 -2.06 15.07 -13.80
CA GLY A 37 -2.98 16.16 -14.01
C GLY A 37 -2.33 17.50 -13.66
N GLU A 38 -2.83 18.57 -14.26
CA GLU A 38 -2.34 19.92 -13.99
C GLU A 38 -2.94 20.50 -12.71
N THR A 39 -4.07 19.97 -12.28
CA THR A 39 -4.73 20.37 -11.03
C THR A 39 -5.04 19.13 -10.21
N GLY A 40 -5.35 19.34 -8.92
CA GLY A 40 -5.74 18.24 -8.04
C GLY A 40 -6.98 17.52 -8.55
N GLN A 41 -7.94 18.27 -9.10
CA GLN A 41 -9.15 17.67 -9.65
C GLN A 41 -8.86 16.82 -10.88
N GLN A 42 -7.99 17.29 -11.76
CA GLN A 42 -7.59 16.53 -12.93
C GLN A 42 -6.81 15.27 -12.54
N LEU A 43 -5.93 15.38 -11.54
CA LEU A 43 -5.18 14.24 -11.04
C LEU A 43 -6.11 13.17 -10.52
N GLU A 44 -7.09 13.54 -9.70
CA GLU A 44 -8.06 12.60 -9.13
C GLU A 44 -8.87 11.94 -10.23
N GLN A 45 -9.31 12.70 -11.23
CA GLN A 45 -10.06 12.17 -12.35
C GLN A 45 -9.25 11.16 -13.14
N ASP A 46 -7.99 11.48 -13.42
CA ASP A 46 -7.10 10.59 -14.16
C ASP A 46 -6.79 9.32 -13.37
N PHE A 47 -6.62 9.44 -12.05
CA PHE A 47 -6.46 8.31 -11.17
C PHE A 47 -7.64 7.34 -11.26
N LYS A 48 -8.86 7.87 -11.16
CA LYS A 48 -10.07 7.04 -11.24
C LYS A 48 -10.19 6.36 -12.59
N GLU A 49 -9.92 7.07 -13.66
CA GLU A 49 -9.94 6.50 -15.00
C GLU A 49 -8.88 5.40 -15.18
N ALA A 50 -7.69 5.61 -14.62
CA ALA A 50 -6.62 4.62 -14.68
C ALA A 50 -7.02 3.34 -13.94
N VAL A 51 -7.63 3.47 -12.76
CA VAL A 51 -8.12 2.31 -12.01
C VAL A 51 -9.22 1.58 -12.80
N ASP A 52 -10.18 2.32 -13.33
CA ASP A 52 -11.26 1.71 -14.09
C ASP A 52 -10.74 1.00 -15.34
N THR A 53 -9.79 1.60 -16.05
CA THR A 53 -9.16 0.98 -17.22
C THR A 53 -8.47 -0.32 -16.83
N TYR A 54 -7.72 -0.31 -15.75
CA TYR A 54 -7.06 -1.51 -15.24
C TYR A 54 -8.06 -2.62 -14.93
N LEU A 55 -9.14 -2.28 -14.22
CA LEU A 55 -10.16 -3.27 -13.86
C LEU A 55 -10.88 -3.82 -15.09
N ASN A 56 -11.17 -2.97 -16.07
CA ASN A 56 -11.81 -3.40 -17.32
C ASN A 56 -10.88 -4.29 -18.13
N ASP A 57 -9.59 -3.98 -18.18
CA ASP A 57 -8.60 -4.80 -18.88
C ASP A 57 -8.47 -6.18 -18.23
N CYS A 58 -8.46 -6.23 -16.92
CA CYS A 58 -8.42 -7.50 -16.19
C CYS A 58 -9.65 -8.36 -16.54
N LYS A 59 -10.83 -7.73 -16.58
CA LYS A 59 -12.07 -8.41 -16.89
C LYS A 59 -12.07 -8.94 -18.33
N ALA A 60 -11.58 -8.14 -19.27
CA ALA A 60 -11.52 -8.50 -20.68
C ALA A 60 -10.54 -9.63 -20.96
N THR A 61 -9.44 -9.71 -20.21
CA THR A 61 -8.41 -10.75 -20.40
C THR A 61 -8.57 -11.94 -19.45
N GLY A 62 -9.58 -11.94 -18.59
CA GLY A 62 -9.80 -13.01 -17.63
C GLY A 62 -8.80 -13.05 -16.48
N LYS A 63 -8.04 -11.99 -16.28
CA LYS A 63 -7.10 -11.90 -15.16
C LYS A 63 -7.79 -11.38 -13.92
N LYS A 64 -7.40 -11.90 -12.76
CA LYS A 64 -7.84 -11.34 -11.49
C LYS A 64 -7.09 -10.05 -11.22
N PRO A 65 -7.78 -8.96 -10.86
CA PRO A 65 -7.09 -7.74 -10.44
C PRO A 65 -6.24 -7.99 -9.21
N GLU A 66 -5.09 -7.33 -9.13
CA GLU A 66 -4.25 -7.40 -7.94
C GLU A 66 -4.98 -6.76 -6.76
N LYS A 67 -4.90 -7.42 -5.62
CA LYS A 67 -5.42 -6.88 -4.36
C LYS A 67 -4.31 -6.04 -3.72
N PRO A 68 -4.49 -4.71 -3.58
CA PRO A 68 -3.48 -3.90 -2.93
C PRO A 68 -3.28 -4.32 -1.48
N PHE A 69 -2.03 -4.29 -1.03
CA PHE A 69 -1.70 -4.60 0.37
C PHE A 69 -2.35 -5.91 0.82
N LYS A 70 -1.96 -6.99 0.18
CA LYS A 70 -2.63 -8.30 0.29
C LYS A 70 -2.52 -8.99 1.65
N GLY A 71 -1.84 -8.36 2.63
CA GLY A 71 -1.74 -8.90 3.98
C GLY A 71 -0.54 -9.80 4.22
N SER A 72 0.34 -9.91 3.26
CA SER A 72 1.54 -10.73 3.38
C SER A 72 2.73 -10.01 2.78
N PHE A 73 3.83 -9.91 3.54
CA PHE A 73 5.07 -9.30 3.08
C PHE A 73 6.25 -9.84 3.88
N ASN A 74 7.44 -9.76 3.31
CA ASN A 74 8.66 -10.24 3.95
C ASN A 74 9.36 -9.11 4.69
N VAL A 75 9.90 -9.41 5.87
CA VAL A 75 10.65 -8.46 6.67
C VAL A 75 12.01 -9.06 7.01
N ARG A 76 13.06 -8.26 6.87
CA ARG A 76 14.40 -8.63 7.30
C ARG A 76 14.76 -7.86 8.55
N ILE A 77 15.15 -8.57 9.60
CA ILE A 77 15.54 -7.99 10.87
C ILE A 77 16.84 -8.63 11.33
N SER A 78 17.46 -8.09 12.38
CA SER A 78 18.68 -8.68 12.92
C SER A 78 18.38 -10.04 13.53
N ALA A 79 19.37 -10.92 13.50
CA ALA A 79 19.24 -12.25 14.13
C ALA A 79 18.90 -12.15 15.62
N THR A 80 19.49 -11.18 16.30
CA THR A 80 19.25 -10.95 17.73
C THR A 80 17.78 -10.57 17.97
N LEU A 81 17.23 -9.70 17.16
CA LEU A 81 15.83 -9.27 17.29
C LEU A 81 14.89 -10.43 16.97
N HIS A 82 15.21 -11.21 15.94
CA HIS A 82 14.43 -12.40 15.59
C HIS A 82 14.37 -13.37 16.76
N GLN A 83 15.53 -13.64 17.39
CA GLN A 83 15.62 -14.53 18.54
C GLN A 83 14.76 -14.03 19.70
N LYS A 84 14.87 -12.74 20.01
CA LYS A 84 14.08 -12.15 21.10
C LYS A 84 12.59 -12.25 20.85
N ALA A 85 12.16 -11.98 19.62
CA ALA A 85 10.75 -12.07 19.26
C ALA A 85 10.25 -13.52 19.36
N ALA A 86 11.02 -14.47 18.83
CA ALA A 86 10.64 -15.88 18.88
C ALA A 86 10.52 -16.40 20.31
N LEU A 87 11.47 -16.04 21.17
CA LEU A 87 11.44 -16.46 22.56
C LEU A 87 10.26 -15.83 23.31
N LEU A 88 9.99 -14.57 23.07
CA LEU A 88 8.85 -13.91 23.72
C LEU A 88 7.53 -14.55 23.28
N ALA A 89 7.39 -14.90 22.00
CA ALA A 89 6.20 -15.58 21.53
C ALA A 89 6.01 -16.92 22.24
N MET A 90 7.10 -17.68 22.41
CA MET A 90 7.05 -18.95 23.15
C MET A 90 6.65 -18.75 24.61
N GLU A 91 7.24 -17.77 25.28
CA GLU A 91 6.97 -17.48 26.68
C GLU A 91 5.52 -17.05 26.91
N THR A 92 4.95 -16.31 25.99
CA THR A 92 3.58 -15.83 26.09
C THR A 92 2.58 -16.78 25.43
N LYS A 93 3.04 -17.95 24.98
CA LYS A 93 2.20 -18.99 24.36
C LYS A 93 1.39 -18.49 23.17
N THR A 94 2.03 -17.68 22.35
CA THR A 94 1.42 -17.17 21.11
C THR A 94 2.34 -17.49 19.93
N SER A 95 1.82 -17.38 18.71
CA SER A 95 2.64 -17.58 17.53
C SER A 95 3.51 -16.36 17.27
N LEU A 96 4.64 -16.57 16.59
CA LEU A 96 5.49 -15.46 16.19
C LEU A 96 4.71 -14.50 15.29
N ASN A 97 3.89 -15.03 14.38
CA ASN A 97 3.06 -14.20 13.52
C ASN A 97 2.10 -13.31 14.32
N SER A 98 1.45 -13.87 15.33
CA SER A 98 0.53 -13.10 16.18
C SER A 98 1.25 -12.01 16.95
N LEU A 99 2.45 -12.32 17.46
CA LEU A 99 3.26 -11.33 18.16
C LEU A 99 3.65 -10.17 17.22
N VAL A 100 4.07 -10.50 16.01
CA VAL A 100 4.45 -9.48 15.01
C VAL A 100 3.25 -8.63 14.61
N GLU A 101 2.10 -9.26 14.37
CA GLU A 101 0.88 -8.54 14.02
C GLU A 101 0.48 -7.56 15.12
N GLU A 102 0.53 -8.01 16.38
CA GLU A 102 0.20 -7.15 17.51
C GLU A 102 1.17 -5.99 17.64
N ALA A 103 2.46 -6.23 17.45
CA ALA A 103 3.49 -5.21 17.51
C ALA A 103 3.26 -4.15 16.42
N ILE A 104 2.96 -4.59 15.21
CA ILE A 104 2.68 -3.68 14.08
C ILE A 104 1.41 -2.87 14.37
N ARG A 105 0.34 -3.54 14.82
CA ARG A 105 -0.91 -2.86 15.14
C ARG A 105 -0.68 -1.78 16.19
N SER A 106 0.06 -2.09 17.23
CA SER A 106 0.35 -1.14 18.30
C SER A 106 1.11 0.07 17.76
N ARG A 107 2.08 -0.15 16.88
CA ARG A 107 2.91 0.94 16.36
C ARG A 107 2.18 1.82 15.35
N VAL A 108 1.41 1.22 14.45
CA VAL A 108 0.75 1.99 13.37
C VAL A 108 -0.53 2.68 13.83
N THR A 109 -1.16 2.20 14.89
CA THR A 109 -2.36 2.84 15.45
C THR A 109 -2.02 3.81 16.57
N GLN A 110 -0.74 3.94 16.93
CA GLN A 110 -0.29 4.88 17.94
C GLN A 110 -0.52 6.31 17.43
N GLU A 111 -1.23 7.11 18.22
CA GLU A 111 -1.48 8.47 17.83
C GLU A 111 -0.20 9.31 17.92
N PRO A 112 0.02 10.21 16.96
CA PRO A 112 1.16 11.12 17.05
C PRO A 112 0.99 12.06 18.24
N VAL A 113 2.09 12.28 18.91
CA VAL A 113 2.13 13.16 20.10
C VAL A 113 2.39 14.60 19.66
#